data_e36aba223f8942f3d16067cdea8d7b08
#
_entry.id   e36aba223f8942f3d16067cdea8d7b08
#
_cell.length_a   1.000
_cell.length_b   1.000
_cell.length_c   1.000
_cell.angle_alpha   90.00
_cell.angle_beta   90.00
_cell.angle_gamma   90.00
#
_symmetry.space_group_name_H-M   'P 1'
#
loop_
_entity.id
_entity.type
_entity.pdbx_description
1 polymer ?
#
loop_
_entity_poly.entity_id
_entity_poly.type
_entity_poly.pdbx_seq_one_letter_code
_entity_poly.pdbx_strand_id
1 'polypeptide(L)'
;MGDELQPNIRSLNLMEGWSAFLGPKIQRVAEFLLWQGATMAGNLLYGFLCVRLLPIPEYAKFVVVFAIQGSLVVLMDVGITGSLVPLVGDRVDDLQLIADYVASLRKLAHWLFAIIAPIAIIVFPILVRNRHWSWQTVAFMVVILLVSVWFARIGGAYGAVLILRRDRKRWYQAQMVSSFGTLALLLVFLACHWLNAYTAILINVSGIVYVGIALYFRCQKLLGAKGVPSRQKRTAIIHFALPSIPSVILYSLQGPLSVFLITIFGRTSGVASVGALTRLGQIFTLFYQMNPMLIEPYFARLPKARLKRHYLGAIAAVGGFGLLLVEFAHSFPGAFLWILGPKYAGLRSEVVLVIISGALGLLGGVMVSFNGARRFVYYWDNMARNILTPIVQIIFIWKMDLSSVRNVLLFGIVSGLPSLLIHTIVSVYGFAHGPRRIAGLDDSLERA
;
A
#
# COMPACT_ATOMS: atom_id res chain seq x y z
N MET A 1 -56.29 -34.21 -28.87
CA MET A 1 -55.51 -33.36 -29.74
C MET A 1 -55.46 -31.97 -29.09
N GLY A 2 -54.31 -31.53 -28.54
CA GLY A 2 -54.17 -30.25 -27.91
C GLY A 2 -53.37 -30.26 -26.60
N ASP A 3 -52.17 -30.91 -26.58
CA ASP A 3 -51.21 -30.67 -25.53
C ASP A 3 -50.38 -29.42 -25.92
N GLU A 4 -50.75 -28.27 -25.35
CA GLU A 4 -49.97 -27.07 -25.44
C GLU A 4 -48.80 -27.15 -24.44
N LEU A 5 -47.60 -27.13 -24.97
CA LEU A 5 -46.34 -27.01 -24.29
C LEU A 5 -46.33 -25.74 -23.41
N GLN A 6 -46.43 -25.87 -22.09
CA GLN A 6 -46.12 -24.81 -21.15
C GLN A 6 -44.58 -24.58 -21.13
N PRO A 7 -44.08 -23.40 -21.43
CA PRO A 7 -42.64 -23.11 -21.32
C PRO A 7 -42.24 -23.08 -19.84
N ASN A 8 -41.10 -23.68 -19.59
CA ASN A 8 -40.51 -23.92 -18.28
C ASN A 8 -40.19 -22.59 -17.53
N ILE A 9 -41.15 -22.07 -16.76
CA ILE A 9 -41.09 -20.82 -15.99
C ILE A 9 -40.02 -20.85 -14.89
N ARG A 10 -39.46 -22.01 -14.52
CA ARG A 10 -38.43 -22.15 -13.48
C ARG A 10 -37.05 -21.67 -13.90
N SER A 11 -36.70 -21.66 -15.17
CA SER A 11 -35.37 -21.20 -15.63
C SER A 11 -35.26 -19.68 -15.72
N LEU A 12 -36.36 -18.98 -16.01
CA LEU A 12 -36.38 -17.50 -16.06
C LEU A 12 -36.24 -16.88 -14.67
N ASN A 13 -36.91 -17.45 -13.65
CA ASN A 13 -36.79 -16.94 -12.28
C ASN A 13 -35.41 -17.14 -11.64
N LEU A 14 -34.64 -18.16 -12.07
CA LEU A 14 -33.28 -18.36 -11.62
C LEU A 14 -32.32 -17.28 -12.20
N MET A 15 -32.45 -16.96 -13.47
CA MET A 15 -31.60 -15.92 -14.10
C MET A 15 -31.91 -14.52 -13.55
N GLU A 16 -33.16 -14.17 -13.31
CA GLU A 16 -33.55 -12.92 -12.67
C GLU A 16 -33.12 -12.87 -11.20
N GLY A 17 -33.21 -13.95 -10.45
CA GLY A 17 -32.67 -14.05 -9.09
C GLY A 17 -31.15 -13.91 -9.03
N TRP A 18 -30.44 -14.48 -10.01
CA TRP A 18 -28.98 -14.36 -10.10
C TRP A 18 -28.55 -12.95 -10.53
N SER A 19 -29.24 -12.30 -11.46
CA SER A 19 -28.97 -10.92 -11.87
C SER A 19 -29.27 -9.91 -10.76
N ALA A 20 -30.36 -10.10 -10.02
CA ALA A 20 -30.69 -9.29 -8.84
C ALA A 20 -29.70 -9.49 -7.67
N PHE A 21 -29.16 -10.69 -7.51
CA PHE A 21 -28.19 -11.00 -6.44
C PHE A 21 -26.75 -10.59 -6.82
N LEU A 22 -26.34 -10.73 -8.07
CA LEU A 22 -25.01 -10.39 -8.56
C LEU A 22 -24.90 -8.91 -8.94
N GLY A 23 -25.96 -8.30 -9.44
CA GLY A 23 -25.98 -6.91 -9.91
C GLY A 23 -25.41 -5.91 -8.90
N PRO A 24 -25.90 -5.84 -7.65
CA PRO A 24 -25.39 -4.85 -6.67
C PRO A 24 -23.99 -5.17 -6.16
N LYS A 25 -23.52 -6.41 -6.28
CA LYS A 25 -22.13 -6.77 -5.93
C LYS A 25 -21.16 -6.42 -7.04
N ILE A 26 -21.53 -6.72 -8.29
CA ILE A 26 -20.74 -6.36 -9.47
C ILE A 26 -20.65 -4.83 -9.59
N GLN A 27 -21.75 -4.12 -9.36
CA GLN A 27 -21.75 -2.66 -9.37
C GLN A 27 -20.81 -2.07 -8.33
N ARG A 28 -20.79 -2.58 -7.09
CA ARG A 28 -19.85 -2.11 -6.04
C ARG A 28 -18.40 -2.39 -6.39
N VAL A 29 -18.12 -3.55 -6.98
CA VAL A 29 -16.76 -3.88 -7.44
C VAL A 29 -16.37 -2.98 -8.62
N ALA A 30 -17.26 -2.76 -9.57
CA ALA A 30 -17.03 -1.87 -10.70
C ALA A 30 -16.83 -0.41 -10.26
N GLU A 31 -17.64 0.10 -9.34
CA GLU A 31 -17.45 1.43 -8.74
C GLU A 31 -16.08 1.55 -8.05
N PHE A 32 -15.71 0.54 -7.26
CA PHE A 32 -14.39 0.54 -6.63
C PHE A 32 -13.26 0.56 -7.65
N LEU A 33 -13.31 -0.33 -8.65
CA LEU A 33 -12.29 -0.42 -9.69
C LEU A 33 -12.19 0.88 -10.49
N LEU A 34 -13.32 1.52 -10.79
CA LEU A 34 -13.35 2.82 -11.46
C LEU A 34 -12.68 3.91 -10.61
N TRP A 35 -13.12 4.10 -9.37
CA TRP A 35 -12.60 5.16 -8.51
C TRP A 35 -11.14 4.92 -8.12
N GLN A 36 -10.83 3.72 -7.66
CA GLN A 36 -9.49 3.37 -7.21
C GLN A 36 -8.53 3.22 -8.40
N GLY A 37 -8.98 2.60 -9.47
CA GLY A 37 -8.20 2.46 -10.71
C GLY A 37 -7.90 3.82 -11.34
N ALA A 38 -8.88 4.72 -11.42
CA ALA A 38 -8.68 6.08 -11.93
C ALA A 38 -7.68 6.87 -11.06
N THR A 39 -7.85 6.84 -9.73
CA THR A 39 -6.92 7.49 -8.80
C THR A 39 -5.49 6.96 -8.98
N MET A 40 -5.36 5.64 -9.10
CA MET A 40 -4.07 4.99 -9.27
C MET A 40 -3.44 5.29 -10.63
N ALA A 41 -4.24 5.30 -11.69
CA ALA A 41 -3.79 5.70 -13.02
C ALA A 41 -3.25 7.13 -13.02
N GLY A 42 -3.94 8.07 -12.39
CA GLY A 42 -3.47 9.46 -12.24
C GLY A 42 -2.14 9.54 -11.46
N ASN A 43 -2.00 8.80 -10.37
CA ASN A 43 -0.75 8.75 -9.59
C ASN A 43 0.40 8.10 -10.36
N LEU A 44 0.13 7.02 -11.11
CA LEU A 44 1.13 6.38 -11.97
C LEU A 44 1.56 7.30 -13.10
N LEU A 45 0.61 7.95 -13.79
CA LEU A 45 0.91 8.92 -14.84
C LEU A 45 1.77 10.08 -14.32
N TYR A 46 1.39 10.65 -13.17
CA TYR A 46 2.21 11.65 -12.49
C TYR A 46 3.63 11.15 -12.24
N GLY A 47 3.77 9.95 -11.69
CA GLY A 47 5.08 9.34 -11.42
C GLY A 47 5.90 9.11 -12.68
N PHE A 48 5.32 8.56 -13.75
CA PHE A 48 6.00 8.32 -15.03
C PHE A 48 6.37 9.62 -15.76
N LEU A 49 5.53 10.64 -15.69
CA LEU A 49 5.87 11.96 -16.24
C LEU A 49 7.05 12.58 -15.47
N CYS A 50 7.11 12.48 -14.15
CA CYS A 50 8.29 12.91 -13.39
C CYS A 50 9.56 12.16 -13.81
N VAL A 51 9.49 10.83 -13.99
CA VAL A 51 10.61 10.01 -14.52
C VAL A 51 11.08 10.52 -15.88
N ARG A 52 10.14 10.77 -16.76
CA ARG A 52 10.43 11.09 -18.18
C ARG A 52 10.90 12.53 -18.37
N LEU A 53 10.32 13.47 -17.64
CA LEU A 53 10.51 14.91 -17.87
C LEU A 53 11.65 15.51 -17.04
N LEU A 54 11.82 15.08 -15.77
CA LEU A 54 12.87 15.64 -14.93
C LEU A 54 14.27 15.18 -15.38
N PRO A 55 15.29 16.04 -15.36
CA PRO A 55 16.69 15.64 -15.50
C PRO A 55 17.10 14.60 -14.44
N ILE A 56 18.06 13.72 -14.75
CA ILE A 56 18.50 12.65 -13.84
C ILE A 56 18.83 13.15 -12.43
N PRO A 57 19.60 14.24 -12.22
CA PRO A 57 19.89 14.74 -10.88
C PRO A 57 18.66 15.25 -10.14
N GLU A 58 17.73 15.90 -10.83
CA GLU A 58 16.49 16.40 -10.25
C GLU A 58 15.55 15.25 -9.90
N TYR A 59 15.42 14.26 -10.79
CA TYR A 59 14.63 13.09 -10.51
C TYR A 59 15.18 12.28 -9.31
N ALA A 60 16.50 12.18 -9.16
CA ALA A 60 17.12 11.55 -7.99
C ALA A 60 16.71 12.23 -6.67
N LYS A 61 16.68 13.58 -6.62
CA LYS A 61 16.18 14.33 -5.46
C LYS A 61 14.73 13.97 -5.14
N PHE A 62 13.86 13.98 -6.17
CA PHE A 62 12.47 13.61 -6.05
C PHE A 62 12.29 12.18 -5.49
N VAL A 63 13.06 11.22 -6.00
CA VAL A 63 12.99 9.80 -5.56
C VAL A 63 13.34 9.65 -4.08
N VAL A 64 14.41 10.29 -3.61
CA VAL A 64 14.83 10.21 -2.21
C VAL A 64 13.76 10.77 -1.28
N VAL A 65 13.24 11.96 -1.60
CA VAL A 65 12.17 12.59 -0.80
C VAL A 65 10.92 11.73 -0.78
N PHE A 66 10.51 11.20 -1.94
CA PHE A 66 9.33 10.34 -2.05
C PHE A 66 9.49 9.03 -1.26
N ALA A 67 10.67 8.43 -1.27
CA ALA A 67 10.96 7.21 -0.52
C ALA A 67 10.87 7.43 0.99
N ILE A 68 11.47 8.52 1.49
CA ILE A 68 11.42 8.87 2.92
C ILE A 68 10.00 9.24 3.34
N GLN A 69 9.29 10.01 2.51
CA GLN A 69 7.89 10.36 2.75
C GLN A 69 7.03 9.11 2.95
N GLY A 70 7.18 8.09 2.09
CA GLY A 70 6.46 6.82 2.22
C GLY A 70 6.73 6.12 3.55
N SER A 71 7.99 6.04 3.98
CA SER A 71 8.36 5.46 5.28
C SER A 71 7.76 6.25 6.45
N LEU A 72 7.91 7.58 6.44
CA LEU A 72 7.45 8.43 7.53
C LEU A 72 5.93 8.41 7.67
N VAL A 73 5.18 8.36 6.56
CA VAL A 73 3.71 8.26 6.58
C VAL A 73 3.26 6.96 7.27
N VAL A 74 3.91 5.84 6.97
CA VAL A 74 3.61 4.55 7.62
C VAL A 74 4.00 4.57 9.10
N LEU A 75 5.16 5.13 9.44
CA LEU A 75 5.62 5.28 10.83
C LEU A 75 4.73 6.21 11.65
N MET A 76 4.12 7.22 11.04
CA MET A 76 3.16 8.12 11.71
C MET A 76 1.84 7.45 12.05
N ASP A 77 1.48 6.40 11.35
CA ASP A 77 0.24 5.66 11.64
C ASP A 77 0.49 4.56 12.68
N VAL A 78 1.58 3.83 12.60
CA VAL A 78 1.95 2.67 13.46
C VAL A 78 0.76 1.74 13.75
N GLY A 79 -0.25 1.72 12.85
CA GLY A 79 -1.46 0.92 13.01
C GLY A 79 -2.53 1.54 13.93
N ILE A 80 -2.33 2.76 14.47
CA ILE A 80 -3.31 3.39 15.37
C ILE A 80 -4.62 3.77 14.64
N THR A 81 -4.55 4.14 13.36
CA THR A 81 -5.75 4.46 12.57
C THR A 81 -6.61 3.20 12.33
N GLY A 82 -5.98 2.06 12.13
CA GLY A 82 -6.65 0.78 11.95
C GLY A 82 -7.43 0.31 13.19
N SER A 83 -7.12 0.84 14.38
CA SER A 83 -7.81 0.51 15.63
C SER A 83 -9.25 1.07 15.69
N LEU A 84 -9.58 2.10 14.89
CA LEU A 84 -10.86 2.77 14.97
C LEU A 84 -12.03 1.82 14.68
N VAL A 85 -11.91 1.01 13.63
CA VAL A 85 -12.99 0.10 13.21
C VAL A 85 -13.31 -0.95 14.29
N PRO A 86 -12.34 -1.73 14.81
CA PRO A 86 -12.63 -2.73 15.84
C PRO A 86 -13.02 -2.13 17.21
N LEU A 87 -12.50 -0.94 17.57
CA LEU A 87 -12.83 -0.32 18.87
C LEU A 87 -14.22 0.36 18.89
N VAL A 88 -14.70 0.83 17.74
CA VAL A 88 -16.07 1.32 17.61
C VAL A 88 -17.05 0.13 17.50
N GLY A 89 -16.65 -0.93 16.78
CA GLY A 89 -17.45 -2.14 16.59
C GLY A 89 -18.81 -1.83 15.97
N ASP A 90 -19.88 -2.34 16.55
CA ASP A 90 -21.25 -2.19 16.06
C ASP A 90 -21.86 -0.80 16.34
N ARG A 91 -21.19 0.04 17.17
CA ARG A 91 -21.67 1.38 17.56
C ARG A 91 -21.33 2.46 16.53
N VAL A 92 -21.44 2.13 15.25
CA VAL A 92 -21.11 3.03 14.13
C VAL A 92 -22.03 4.26 14.04
N ASP A 93 -23.18 4.24 14.70
CA ASP A 93 -24.12 5.35 14.72
C ASP A 93 -23.93 6.33 15.89
N ASP A 94 -23.10 5.96 16.87
CA ASP A 94 -22.72 6.83 17.99
C ASP A 94 -21.64 7.81 17.53
N LEU A 95 -22.08 8.97 17.01
CA LEU A 95 -21.22 10.01 16.48
C LEU A 95 -20.31 10.60 17.56
N GLN A 96 -20.80 10.71 18.83
CA GLN A 96 -20.00 11.20 19.95
C GLN A 96 -18.87 10.26 20.29
N LEU A 97 -19.13 8.95 20.32
CA LEU A 97 -18.12 7.94 20.55
C LEU A 97 -17.00 7.99 19.47
N ILE A 98 -17.40 8.10 18.19
CA ILE A 98 -16.46 8.22 17.08
C ILE A 98 -15.64 9.51 17.20
N ALA A 99 -16.29 10.65 17.50
CA ALA A 99 -15.62 11.94 17.67
C ALA A 99 -14.56 11.88 18.80
N ASP A 100 -14.86 11.23 19.92
CA ASP A 100 -13.94 11.06 21.04
C ASP A 100 -12.76 10.15 20.70
N TYR A 101 -12.99 9.05 19.95
CA TYR A 101 -11.89 8.20 19.46
C TYR A 101 -10.98 8.97 18.49
N VAL A 102 -11.56 9.75 17.56
CA VAL A 102 -10.81 10.60 16.63
C VAL A 102 -10.01 11.67 17.37
N ALA A 103 -10.57 12.30 18.41
CA ALA A 103 -9.85 13.25 19.24
C ALA A 103 -8.69 12.60 20.00
N SER A 104 -8.89 11.36 20.48
CA SER A 104 -7.87 10.56 21.14
C SER A 104 -6.75 10.14 20.18
N LEU A 105 -7.11 9.68 18.97
CA LEU A 105 -6.18 9.40 17.88
C LEU A 105 -5.35 10.63 17.51
N ARG A 106 -6.00 11.79 17.35
CA ARG A 106 -5.32 13.05 17.04
C ARG A 106 -4.27 13.39 18.11
N LYS A 107 -4.57 13.22 19.38
CA LYS A 107 -3.62 13.47 20.47
C LYS A 107 -2.42 12.51 20.45
N LEU A 108 -2.65 11.20 20.21
CA LEU A 108 -1.59 10.22 20.04
C LEU A 108 -0.71 10.55 18.83
N ALA A 109 -1.32 10.91 17.73
CA ALA A 109 -0.61 11.26 16.52
C ALA A 109 0.23 12.55 16.66
N HIS A 110 -0.16 13.51 17.53
CA HIS A 110 0.72 14.64 17.88
C HIS A 110 1.97 14.17 18.62
N TRP A 111 1.84 13.23 19.54
CA TRP A 111 3.01 12.66 20.24
C TRP A 111 3.93 11.89 19.31
N LEU A 112 3.36 11.07 18.40
CA LEU A 112 4.14 10.38 17.38
C LEU A 112 4.87 11.36 16.47
N PHE A 113 4.21 12.46 16.06
CA PHE A 113 4.86 13.49 15.27
C PHE A 113 5.99 14.18 16.03
N ALA A 114 5.81 14.46 17.32
CA ALA A 114 6.86 15.05 18.15
C ALA A 114 8.10 14.14 18.30
N ILE A 115 7.93 12.82 18.14
CA ILE A 115 9.05 11.85 18.13
C ILE A 115 9.65 11.72 16.72
N ILE A 116 8.80 11.59 15.69
CA ILE A 116 9.24 11.29 14.33
C ILE A 116 9.84 12.51 13.64
N ALA A 117 9.35 13.72 13.93
CA ALA A 117 9.89 14.94 13.29
C ALA A 117 11.37 15.18 13.61
N PRO A 118 11.85 15.13 14.86
CA PRO A 118 13.28 15.20 15.17
C PRO A 118 14.10 14.10 14.48
N ILE A 119 13.59 12.87 14.46
CA ILE A 119 14.25 11.75 13.77
C ILE A 119 14.40 12.07 12.27
N ALA A 120 13.36 12.56 11.62
CA ALA A 120 13.42 12.95 10.21
C ALA A 120 14.41 14.09 9.96
N ILE A 121 14.44 15.10 10.85
CA ILE A 121 15.38 16.24 10.78
C ILE A 121 16.84 15.78 10.87
N ILE A 122 17.13 14.74 11.67
CA ILE A 122 18.48 14.21 11.86
C ILE A 122 18.84 13.21 10.75
N VAL A 123 17.95 12.26 10.48
CA VAL A 123 18.24 11.14 9.55
C VAL A 123 18.31 11.61 8.10
N PHE A 124 17.44 12.54 7.68
CA PHE A 124 17.44 13.00 6.29
C PHE A 124 18.77 13.60 5.83
N PRO A 125 19.38 14.58 6.54
CA PRO A 125 20.70 15.12 6.19
C PRO A 125 21.79 14.05 6.17
N ILE A 126 21.77 13.11 7.13
CA ILE A 126 22.75 12.01 7.18
C ILE A 126 22.64 11.13 5.94
N LEU A 127 21.41 10.78 5.53
CA LEU A 127 21.16 9.93 4.37
C LEU A 127 21.66 10.57 3.06
N VAL A 128 21.51 11.89 2.92
CA VAL A 128 21.91 12.62 1.72
C VAL A 128 23.29 13.24 1.79
N ARG A 129 24.04 13.03 2.87
CA ARG A 129 25.36 13.64 3.10
C ARG A 129 26.32 13.47 1.92
N ASN A 130 26.36 12.27 1.35
CA ASN A 130 27.22 11.93 0.21
C ASN A 130 26.74 12.53 -1.13
N ARG A 131 25.60 13.26 -1.15
CA ARG A 131 25.02 13.85 -2.37
C ARG A 131 25.45 15.31 -2.59
N HIS A 132 26.16 15.91 -1.66
CA HIS A 132 26.62 17.29 -1.72
C HIS A 132 25.50 18.30 -2.04
N TRP A 133 24.28 18.06 -1.52
CA TRP A 133 23.17 19.01 -1.67
C TRP A 133 23.42 20.22 -0.78
N SER A 134 23.06 21.41 -1.27
CA SER A 134 23.15 22.62 -0.47
C SER A 134 22.26 22.49 0.79
N TRP A 135 22.70 23.13 1.87
CA TRP A 135 21.92 23.15 3.12
C TRP A 135 20.49 23.68 2.93
N GLN A 136 20.34 24.68 2.06
CA GLN A 136 19.02 25.23 1.72
C GLN A 136 18.10 24.17 1.09
N THR A 137 18.63 23.36 0.18
CA THR A 137 17.91 22.24 -0.43
C THR A 137 17.47 21.22 0.62
N VAL A 138 18.38 20.84 1.52
CA VAL A 138 18.11 19.86 2.58
C VAL A 138 17.04 20.40 3.53
N ALA A 139 17.18 21.65 4.00
CA ALA A 139 16.22 22.28 4.89
C ALA A 139 14.81 22.39 4.25
N PHE A 140 14.75 22.84 2.99
CA PHE A 140 13.49 22.88 2.24
C PHE A 140 12.83 21.51 2.17
N MET A 141 13.58 20.47 1.82
CA MET A 141 13.03 19.11 1.69
C MET A 141 12.55 18.56 3.02
N VAL A 142 13.26 18.81 4.12
CA VAL A 142 12.82 18.41 5.47
C VAL A 142 11.50 19.09 5.83
N VAL A 143 11.36 20.39 5.62
CA VAL A 143 10.13 21.12 5.90
C VAL A 143 8.95 20.54 5.11
N ILE A 144 9.14 20.35 3.82
CA ILE A 144 8.09 19.78 2.93
C ILE A 144 7.73 18.35 3.33
N LEU A 145 8.70 17.53 3.72
CA LEU A 145 8.46 16.18 4.26
C LEU A 145 7.58 16.23 5.52
N LEU A 146 7.92 17.09 6.48
CA LEU A 146 7.16 17.22 7.72
C LEU A 146 5.72 17.69 7.46
N VAL A 147 5.54 18.66 6.56
CA VAL A 147 4.21 19.11 6.12
C VAL A 147 3.44 17.95 5.50
N SER A 148 4.05 17.19 4.59
CA SER A 148 3.38 16.07 3.92
C SER A 148 2.94 14.99 4.91
N VAL A 149 3.81 14.61 5.84
CA VAL A 149 3.55 13.60 6.87
C VAL A 149 2.45 14.05 7.82
N TRP A 150 2.44 15.33 8.20
CA TRP A 150 1.39 15.92 9.02
C TRP A 150 0.01 15.81 8.38
N PHE A 151 -0.13 16.19 7.12
CA PHE A 151 -1.40 16.15 6.41
C PHE A 151 -1.81 14.74 5.98
N ALA A 152 -0.87 13.86 5.63
CA ALA A 152 -1.14 12.45 5.34
C ALA A 152 -1.80 11.75 6.55
N ARG A 153 -1.30 12.02 7.76
CA ARG A 153 -1.88 11.55 9.01
C ARG A 153 -3.33 12.01 9.20
N ILE A 154 -3.60 13.30 8.93
CA ILE A 154 -4.97 13.86 9.01
C ILE A 154 -5.86 13.10 8.02
N GLY A 155 -5.42 12.96 6.78
CA GLY A 155 -6.13 12.22 5.74
C GLY A 155 -6.43 10.78 6.12
N GLY A 156 -5.47 10.07 6.73
CA GLY A 156 -5.64 8.69 7.20
C GLY A 156 -6.70 8.57 8.29
N ALA A 157 -6.60 9.36 9.37
CA ALA A 157 -7.52 9.31 10.49
C ALA A 157 -8.98 9.62 10.08
N TYR A 158 -9.19 10.68 9.30
CA TYR A 158 -10.52 11.06 8.84
C TYR A 158 -11.03 10.18 7.70
N GLY A 159 -10.13 9.61 6.88
CA GLY A 159 -10.47 8.59 5.90
C GLY A 159 -11.06 7.34 6.55
N ALA A 160 -10.49 6.87 7.66
CA ALA A 160 -11.01 5.74 8.42
C ALA A 160 -12.43 5.99 8.95
N VAL A 161 -12.76 7.22 9.35
CA VAL A 161 -14.13 7.59 9.77
C VAL A 161 -15.12 7.46 8.62
N LEU A 162 -14.78 7.95 7.43
CA LEU A 162 -15.66 7.83 6.26
C LEU A 162 -15.86 6.37 5.83
N ILE A 163 -14.82 5.54 5.92
CA ILE A 163 -14.92 4.11 5.64
C ILE A 163 -15.83 3.43 6.67
N LEU A 164 -15.68 3.74 7.96
CA LEU A 164 -16.50 3.23 9.05
C LEU A 164 -17.99 3.58 8.85
N ARG A 165 -18.27 4.83 8.48
CA ARG A 165 -19.62 5.35 8.19
C ARG A 165 -20.18 4.93 6.83
N ARG A 166 -19.48 4.07 6.08
CA ARG A 166 -19.83 3.60 4.73
C ARG A 166 -19.93 4.71 3.67
N ASP A 167 -19.40 5.90 3.96
CA ASP A 167 -19.37 7.04 3.01
C ASP A 167 -18.06 7.02 2.19
N ARG A 168 -17.80 5.88 1.56
CA ARG A 168 -16.59 5.64 0.76
C ARG A 168 -16.51 6.57 -0.44
N LYS A 169 -17.65 6.98 -1.00
CA LYS A 169 -17.71 7.86 -2.18
C LYS A 169 -16.97 9.19 -1.94
N ARG A 170 -17.19 9.82 -0.78
CA ARG A 170 -16.50 11.07 -0.44
C ARG A 170 -15.01 10.90 -0.27
N TRP A 171 -14.58 9.76 0.28
CA TRP A 171 -13.17 9.44 0.38
C TRP A 171 -12.52 9.27 -0.99
N TYR A 172 -13.13 8.47 -1.89
CA TYR A 172 -12.64 8.28 -3.26
C TYR A 172 -12.61 9.59 -4.05
N GLN A 173 -13.63 10.44 -3.94
CA GLN A 173 -13.67 11.74 -4.60
C GLN A 173 -12.48 12.63 -4.20
N ALA A 174 -12.14 12.67 -2.90
CA ALA A 174 -10.99 13.46 -2.45
C ALA A 174 -9.67 12.93 -3.02
N GLN A 175 -9.49 11.61 -3.05
CA GLN A 175 -8.30 10.97 -3.62
C GLN A 175 -8.20 11.21 -5.14
N MET A 176 -9.31 11.09 -5.86
CA MET A 176 -9.34 11.31 -7.31
C MET A 176 -9.05 12.76 -7.67
N VAL A 177 -9.69 13.73 -6.98
CA VAL A 177 -9.40 15.16 -7.20
C VAL A 177 -7.94 15.48 -6.90
N SER A 178 -7.36 14.91 -5.84
CA SER A 178 -5.94 15.04 -5.54
C SER A 178 -5.07 14.50 -6.68
N SER A 179 -5.34 13.27 -7.13
CA SER A 179 -4.53 12.58 -8.15
C SER A 179 -4.54 13.31 -9.50
N PHE A 180 -5.74 13.69 -9.98
CA PHE A 180 -5.85 14.43 -11.23
C PHE A 180 -5.43 15.90 -11.08
N GLY A 181 -5.67 16.51 -9.91
CA GLY A 181 -5.20 17.85 -9.60
C GLY A 181 -3.69 17.98 -9.62
N THR A 182 -2.98 17.02 -9.01
CA THR A 182 -1.50 16.99 -9.08
C THR A 182 -1.00 16.74 -10.49
N LEU A 183 -1.68 15.89 -11.27
CA LEU A 183 -1.35 15.69 -12.68
C LEU A 183 -1.55 16.97 -13.49
N ALA A 184 -2.68 17.65 -13.32
CA ALA A 184 -2.96 18.92 -14.00
C ALA A 184 -1.93 20.00 -13.63
N LEU A 185 -1.60 20.14 -12.35
CA LEU A 185 -0.56 21.06 -11.88
C LEU A 185 0.80 20.73 -12.52
N LEU A 186 1.18 19.45 -12.61
CA LEU A 186 2.41 19.04 -13.26
C LEU A 186 2.46 19.51 -14.72
N LEU A 187 1.35 19.35 -15.47
CA LEU A 187 1.25 19.79 -16.86
C LEU A 187 1.33 21.32 -17.00
N VAL A 188 0.70 22.07 -16.09
CA VAL A 188 0.81 23.54 -16.05
C VAL A 188 2.26 23.97 -15.80
N PHE A 189 2.93 23.40 -14.77
CA PHE A 189 4.33 23.73 -14.48
C PHE A 189 5.29 23.32 -15.61
N LEU A 190 4.97 22.23 -16.31
CA LEU A 190 5.69 21.83 -17.51
C LEU A 190 5.52 22.86 -18.64
N ALA A 191 4.29 23.32 -18.91
CA ALA A 191 4.01 24.33 -19.95
C ALA A 191 4.68 25.66 -19.65
N CYS A 192 4.79 26.04 -18.37
CA CYS A 192 5.50 27.24 -17.90
C CYS A 192 7.02 27.07 -17.84
N HIS A 193 7.59 25.92 -18.20
CA HIS A 193 9.03 25.60 -18.06
C HIS A 193 9.58 25.71 -16.63
N TRP A 194 8.71 25.58 -15.61
CA TRP A 194 9.08 25.66 -14.18
C TRP A 194 9.25 24.29 -13.53
N LEU A 195 9.22 23.22 -14.29
CA LEU A 195 9.29 21.87 -13.76
C LEU A 195 10.72 21.51 -13.37
N ASN A 196 10.93 21.33 -12.06
CA ASN A 196 12.17 20.86 -11.43
C ASN A 196 11.84 19.96 -10.22
N ALA A 197 12.85 19.47 -9.48
CA ALA A 197 12.61 18.60 -8.31
C ALA A 197 11.77 19.29 -7.25
N TYR A 198 12.00 20.57 -6.98
CA TYR A 198 11.30 21.31 -5.93
C TYR A 198 9.81 21.46 -6.27
N THR A 199 9.49 21.86 -7.48
CA THR A 199 8.12 22.03 -7.94
C THR A 199 7.39 20.69 -8.03
N ALA A 200 8.04 19.63 -8.50
CA ALA A 200 7.45 18.29 -8.51
C ALA A 200 7.13 17.79 -7.09
N ILE A 201 8.03 17.98 -6.12
CA ILE A 201 7.79 17.62 -4.71
C ILE A 201 6.64 18.45 -4.14
N LEU A 202 6.61 19.76 -4.38
CA LEU A 202 5.54 20.66 -3.93
C LEU A 202 4.18 20.24 -4.48
N ILE A 203 4.11 19.90 -5.76
CA ILE A 203 2.87 19.41 -6.41
C ILE A 203 2.41 18.11 -5.75
N ASN A 204 3.31 17.15 -5.51
CA ASN A 204 2.96 15.91 -4.81
C ASN A 204 2.40 16.21 -3.41
N VAL A 205 3.08 17.05 -2.64
CA VAL A 205 2.67 17.40 -1.27
C VAL A 205 1.37 18.20 -1.26
N SER A 206 1.13 19.07 -2.23
CA SER A 206 -0.15 19.81 -2.34
C SER A 206 -1.35 18.89 -2.47
N GLY A 207 -1.20 17.78 -3.19
CA GLY A 207 -2.24 16.73 -3.27
C GLY A 207 -2.52 16.08 -1.92
N ILE A 208 -1.48 15.77 -1.14
CA ILE A 208 -1.63 15.21 0.22
C ILE A 208 -2.28 16.21 1.17
N VAL A 209 -1.85 17.46 1.12
CA VAL A 209 -2.43 18.56 1.89
C VAL A 209 -3.91 18.74 1.56
N TYR A 210 -4.25 18.74 0.27
CA TYR A 210 -5.65 18.82 -0.18
C TYR A 210 -6.48 17.67 0.40
N VAL A 211 -6.03 16.42 0.29
CA VAL A 211 -6.75 15.26 0.85
C VAL A 211 -6.95 15.42 2.36
N GLY A 212 -5.89 15.77 3.09
CA GLY A 212 -5.95 15.99 4.53
C GLY A 212 -6.99 17.03 4.92
N ILE A 213 -6.98 18.19 4.25
CA ILE A 213 -7.91 19.30 4.49
C ILE A 213 -9.34 18.92 4.09
N ALA A 214 -9.52 18.36 2.90
CA ALA A 214 -10.84 18.00 2.38
C ALA A 214 -11.53 16.96 3.27
N LEU A 215 -10.80 15.93 3.73
CA LEU A 215 -11.35 14.90 4.61
C LEU A 215 -11.61 15.46 6.01
N TYR A 216 -10.74 16.34 6.53
CA TYR A 216 -10.96 17.02 7.80
C TYR A 216 -12.31 17.76 7.82
N PHE A 217 -12.55 18.66 6.87
CA PHE A 217 -13.79 19.44 6.83
C PHE A 217 -15.03 18.58 6.59
N ARG A 218 -14.93 17.57 5.72
CA ARG A 218 -16.03 16.63 5.47
C ARG A 218 -16.41 15.84 6.72
N CYS A 219 -15.44 15.34 7.47
CA CYS A 219 -15.69 14.61 8.71
C CYS A 219 -16.17 15.50 9.85
N GLN A 220 -15.65 16.73 9.97
CA GLN A 220 -16.17 17.68 10.97
C GLN A 220 -17.67 17.96 10.75
N LYS A 221 -18.08 18.15 9.48
CA LYS A 221 -19.49 18.32 9.14
C LYS A 221 -20.33 17.06 9.42
N LEU A 222 -19.76 15.87 9.21
CA LEU A 222 -20.43 14.59 9.43
C LEU A 222 -20.61 14.29 10.93
N LEU A 223 -19.57 14.53 11.72
CA LEU A 223 -19.57 14.22 13.15
C LEU A 223 -20.43 15.19 13.96
N GLY A 224 -20.51 16.47 13.54
CA GLY A 224 -21.34 17.50 14.20
C GLY A 224 -20.97 17.81 15.66
N ALA A 225 -20.18 16.93 16.30
CA ALA A 225 -19.81 17.00 17.69
C ALA A 225 -18.28 17.18 17.85
N LYS A 226 -17.88 17.94 18.87
CA LYS A 226 -16.48 18.05 19.27
C LYS A 226 -16.13 16.87 20.20
N GLY A 227 -15.28 15.98 19.72
CA GLY A 227 -14.79 14.87 20.53
C GLY A 227 -13.84 15.32 21.62
N VAL A 228 -13.94 14.68 22.79
CA VAL A 228 -13.06 14.91 23.94
C VAL A 228 -12.05 13.76 24.03
N PRO A 229 -10.71 14.04 24.01
CA PRO A 229 -9.70 13.00 24.11
C PRO A 229 -9.70 12.39 25.53
N SER A 230 -9.96 11.08 25.64
CA SER A 230 -9.98 10.35 26.90
C SER A 230 -8.70 9.51 27.07
N ARG A 231 -8.20 9.42 28.33
CA ARG A 231 -7.06 8.53 28.68
C ARG A 231 -7.42 7.08 28.37
N GLN A 232 -8.60 6.64 28.76
CA GLN A 232 -9.07 5.28 28.53
C GLN A 232 -9.09 4.90 27.05
N LYS A 233 -9.63 5.77 26.18
CA LYS A 233 -9.67 5.54 24.72
C LYS A 233 -8.27 5.51 24.12
N ARG A 234 -7.35 6.38 24.57
CA ARG A 234 -5.95 6.35 24.13
C ARG A 234 -5.25 5.04 24.51
N THR A 235 -5.44 4.59 25.76
CA THR A 235 -4.88 3.32 26.23
C THR A 235 -5.43 2.15 25.41
N ALA A 236 -6.73 2.13 25.10
CA ALA A 236 -7.33 1.10 24.23
C ALA A 236 -6.71 1.09 22.82
N ILE A 237 -6.49 2.27 22.21
CA ILE A 237 -5.84 2.40 20.91
C ILE A 237 -4.41 1.87 20.96
N ILE A 238 -3.63 2.23 22.00
CA ILE A 238 -2.25 1.78 22.17
C ILE A 238 -2.19 0.27 22.34
N HIS A 239 -3.01 -0.31 23.22
CA HIS A 239 -3.04 -1.76 23.42
C HIS A 239 -3.40 -2.52 22.14
N PHE A 240 -4.31 -1.97 21.34
CA PHE A 240 -4.65 -2.57 20.04
C PHE A 240 -3.47 -2.52 19.05
N ALA A 241 -2.78 -1.38 18.96
CA ALA A 241 -1.69 -1.17 18.00
C ALA A 241 -0.37 -1.83 18.43
N LEU A 242 -0.09 -1.93 19.73
CA LEU A 242 1.19 -2.36 20.30
C LEU A 242 1.75 -3.67 19.71
N PRO A 243 0.96 -4.74 19.53
CA PRO A 243 1.46 -5.99 18.94
C PRO A 243 1.92 -5.86 17.50
N SER A 244 1.38 -4.87 16.75
CA SER A 244 1.69 -4.65 15.35
C SER A 244 2.87 -3.71 15.12
N ILE A 245 3.30 -2.93 16.14
CA ILE A 245 4.34 -1.90 16.01
C ILE A 245 5.64 -2.45 15.39
N PRO A 246 6.23 -3.57 15.87
CA PRO A 246 7.48 -4.07 15.30
C PRO A 246 7.37 -4.41 13.82
N SER A 247 6.25 -5.03 13.42
CA SER A 247 6.00 -5.38 12.02
C SER A 247 5.77 -4.13 11.15
N VAL A 248 5.09 -3.11 11.67
CA VAL A 248 4.86 -1.85 10.95
C VAL A 248 6.16 -1.09 10.75
N ILE A 249 7.04 -1.03 11.77
CA ILE A 249 8.37 -0.40 11.65
C ILE A 249 9.18 -1.11 10.57
N LEU A 250 9.28 -2.44 10.63
CA LEU A 250 9.99 -3.22 9.63
C LEU A 250 9.43 -2.99 8.21
N TYR A 251 8.12 -3.04 8.06
CA TYR A 251 7.42 -2.84 6.79
C TYR A 251 7.64 -1.42 6.22
N SER A 252 7.63 -0.39 7.09
CA SER A 252 7.84 1.01 6.67
C SER A 252 9.21 1.25 6.03
N LEU A 253 10.21 0.46 6.44
CA LEU A 253 11.57 0.55 5.91
C LEU A 253 11.75 -0.31 4.65
N GLN A 254 11.07 -1.44 4.56
CA GLN A 254 11.31 -2.41 3.47
C GLN A 254 11.02 -1.86 2.08
N GLY A 255 9.90 -1.14 1.90
CA GLY A 255 9.53 -0.59 0.60
C GLY A 255 10.61 0.33 0.01
N PRO A 256 11.06 1.38 0.71
CA PRO A 256 12.07 2.32 0.23
C PRO A 256 13.51 1.90 0.49
N LEU A 257 13.76 0.75 1.14
CA LEU A 257 15.11 0.34 1.55
C LEU A 257 16.09 0.27 0.36
N SER A 258 15.65 -0.21 -0.79
CA SER A 258 16.46 -0.19 -2.03
C SER A 258 16.88 1.22 -2.43
N VAL A 259 15.98 2.21 -2.28
CA VAL A 259 16.30 3.61 -2.55
C VAL A 259 17.28 4.15 -1.50
N PHE A 260 17.14 3.79 -0.24
CA PHE A 260 18.08 4.20 0.83
C PHE A 260 19.47 3.64 0.59
N LEU A 261 19.57 2.35 0.28
CA LEU A 261 20.85 1.71 0.02
C LEU A 261 21.57 2.33 -1.18
N ILE A 262 20.90 2.52 -2.31
CA ILE A 262 21.52 3.17 -3.48
C ILE A 262 21.81 4.66 -3.22
N THR A 263 21.07 5.31 -2.31
CA THR A 263 21.34 6.68 -1.91
C THR A 263 22.61 6.78 -1.05
N ILE A 264 22.88 5.81 -0.21
CA ILE A 264 24.08 5.78 0.64
C ILE A 264 25.31 5.36 -0.16
N PHE A 265 25.22 4.24 -0.89
CA PHE A 265 26.37 3.56 -1.50
C PHE A 265 26.56 3.86 -2.98
N GLY A 266 25.49 4.16 -3.73
CA GLY A 266 25.54 4.31 -5.18
C GLY A 266 25.80 5.75 -5.67
N ARG A 267 25.69 5.96 -6.98
CA ARG A 267 25.78 7.27 -7.64
C ARG A 267 24.40 7.90 -7.84
N THR A 268 24.34 9.20 -8.12
CA THR A 268 23.10 9.94 -8.36
C THR A 268 22.27 9.33 -9.50
N SER A 269 22.93 8.89 -10.59
CA SER A 269 22.28 8.18 -11.69
C SER A 269 21.67 6.85 -11.23
N GLY A 270 22.33 6.12 -10.33
CA GLY A 270 21.81 4.88 -9.73
C GLY A 270 20.54 5.14 -8.91
N VAL A 271 20.48 6.22 -8.13
CA VAL A 271 19.27 6.61 -7.38
C VAL A 271 18.11 6.88 -8.32
N ALA A 272 18.34 7.64 -9.38
CA ALA A 272 17.33 7.90 -10.40
C ALA A 272 16.87 6.59 -11.10
N SER A 273 17.80 5.69 -11.43
CA SER A 273 17.50 4.42 -12.08
C SER A 273 16.65 3.50 -11.19
N VAL A 274 17.04 3.30 -9.92
CA VAL A 274 16.26 2.51 -8.95
C VAL A 274 14.88 3.14 -8.75
N GLY A 275 14.80 4.47 -8.62
CA GLY A 275 13.54 5.18 -8.49
C GLY A 275 12.62 5.01 -9.71
N ALA A 276 13.17 5.10 -10.93
CA ALA A 276 12.41 4.90 -12.16
C ALA A 276 11.89 3.45 -12.27
N LEU A 277 12.74 2.47 -12.00
CA LEU A 277 12.37 1.07 -12.01
C LEU A 277 11.33 0.72 -10.94
N THR A 278 11.44 1.31 -9.74
CA THR A 278 10.44 1.14 -8.67
C THR A 278 9.05 1.64 -9.11
N ARG A 279 8.97 2.66 -10.01
CA ARG A 279 7.69 3.10 -10.58
C ARG A 279 7.03 2.03 -11.43
N LEU A 280 7.79 1.22 -12.18
CA LEU A 280 7.24 0.05 -12.87
C LEU A 280 6.66 -0.95 -11.87
N GLY A 281 7.35 -1.18 -10.75
CA GLY A 281 6.85 -2.03 -9.68
C GLY A 281 5.52 -1.57 -9.07
N GLN A 282 5.21 -0.27 -9.09
CA GLN A 282 3.94 0.26 -8.59
C GLN A 282 2.72 -0.20 -9.41
N ILE A 283 2.89 -0.65 -10.65
CA ILE A 283 1.81 -1.26 -11.44
C ILE A 283 1.22 -2.48 -10.73
N PHE A 284 2.05 -3.26 -10.05
CA PHE A 284 1.61 -4.42 -9.27
C PHE A 284 0.75 -4.04 -8.06
N THR A 285 0.85 -2.81 -7.55
CA THR A 285 0.07 -2.35 -6.39
C THR A 285 -1.44 -2.41 -6.65
N LEU A 286 -1.88 -2.22 -7.91
CA LEU A 286 -3.28 -2.36 -8.27
C LEU A 286 -3.79 -3.78 -7.95
N PHE A 287 -3.02 -4.78 -8.31
CA PHE A 287 -3.37 -6.18 -8.05
C PHE A 287 -3.37 -6.50 -6.55
N TYR A 288 -2.44 -5.93 -5.77
CA TYR A 288 -2.45 -6.09 -4.30
C TYR A 288 -3.72 -5.55 -3.66
N GLN A 289 -4.21 -4.41 -4.14
CA GLN A 289 -5.42 -3.80 -3.60
C GLN A 289 -6.70 -4.58 -3.94
N MET A 290 -6.67 -5.43 -4.97
CA MET A 290 -7.78 -6.33 -5.31
C MET A 290 -7.88 -7.53 -4.35
N ASN A 291 -6.78 -7.94 -3.71
CA ASN A 291 -6.75 -9.12 -2.84
C ASN A 291 -7.79 -9.09 -1.72
N PRO A 292 -7.89 -8.06 -0.86
CA PRO A 292 -8.87 -8.03 0.23
C PRO A 292 -10.32 -7.92 -0.27
N MET A 293 -10.53 -7.50 -1.51
CA MET A 293 -11.88 -7.35 -2.06
C MET A 293 -12.40 -8.58 -2.79
N LEU A 294 -11.52 -9.27 -3.52
CA LEU A 294 -11.91 -10.40 -4.39
C LEU A 294 -11.43 -11.73 -3.81
N ILE A 295 -10.16 -11.81 -3.41
CA ILE A 295 -9.53 -13.06 -3.01
C ILE A 295 -9.95 -13.48 -1.60
N GLU A 296 -9.85 -12.59 -0.63
CA GLU A 296 -10.21 -12.90 0.77
C GLU A 296 -11.66 -13.34 0.94
N PRO A 297 -12.69 -12.60 0.43
CA PRO A 297 -14.07 -13.04 0.57
C PRO A 297 -14.39 -14.33 -0.17
N TYR A 298 -13.69 -14.57 -1.30
CA TYR A 298 -13.85 -15.81 -2.04
C TYR A 298 -13.35 -17.00 -1.23
N PHE A 299 -12.12 -16.94 -0.75
CA PHE A 299 -11.53 -18.03 0.03
C PHE A 299 -12.21 -18.21 1.39
N ALA A 300 -12.68 -17.16 2.04
CA ALA A 300 -13.39 -17.25 3.32
C ALA A 300 -14.65 -18.13 3.23
N ARG A 301 -15.34 -18.15 2.07
CA ARG A 301 -16.61 -18.88 1.85
C ARG A 301 -16.45 -20.26 1.25
N LEU A 302 -15.26 -20.65 0.82
CA LEU A 302 -15.05 -21.95 0.18
C LEU A 302 -15.22 -23.11 1.17
N PRO A 303 -15.92 -24.20 0.78
CA PRO A 303 -15.97 -25.42 1.58
C PRO A 303 -14.59 -26.05 1.75
N LYS A 304 -14.33 -26.66 2.93
CA LYS A 304 -13.03 -27.27 3.24
C LYS A 304 -12.57 -28.29 2.17
N ALA A 305 -13.49 -29.08 1.64
CA ALA A 305 -13.18 -30.11 0.63
C ALA A 305 -12.60 -29.54 -0.69
N ARG A 306 -12.98 -28.33 -1.08
CA ARG A 306 -12.53 -27.69 -2.33
C ARG A 306 -11.37 -26.72 -2.10
N LEU A 307 -11.06 -26.40 -0.85
CA LEU A 307 -10.14 -25.32 -0.47
C LEU A 307 -8.73 -25.50 -1.04
N LYS A 308 -8.13 -26.68 -0.87
CA LYS A 308 -6.77 -27.00 -1.33
C LYS A 308 -6.66 -26.87 -2.85
N ARG A 309 -7.64 -27.40 -3.60
CA ARG A 309 -7.65 -27.33 -5.06
C ARG A 309 -7.72 -25.88 -5.58
N HIS A 310 -8.61 -25.06 -5.00
CA HIS A 310 -8.75 -23.66 -5.42
C HIS A 310 -7.56 -22.82 -5.00
N TYR A 311 -6.95 -23.10 -3.85
CA TYR A 311 -5.72 -22.44 -3.42
C TYR A 311 -4.57 -22.73 -4.39
N LEU A 312 -4.31 -24.01 -4.69
CA LEU A 312 -3.28 -24.39 -5.66
C LEU A 312 -3.56 -23.81 -7.04
N GLY A 313 -4.84 -23.81 -7.47
CA GLY A 313 -5.26 -23.17 -8.71
C GLY A 313 -4.98 -21.67 -8.75
N ALA A 314 -5.25 -20.95 -7.66
CA ALA A 314 -4.94 -19.52 -7.54
C ALA A 314 -3.43 -19.25 -7.58
N ILE A 315 -2.63 -20.04 -6.84
CA ILE A 315 -1.16 -19.97 -6.86
C ILE A 315 -0.63 -20.25 -8.27
N ALA A 316 -1.14 -21.29 -8.94
CA ALA A 316 -0.72 -21.63 -10.30
C ALA A 316 -1.12 -20.53 -11.31
N ALA A 317 -2.30 -19.95 -11.19
CA ALA A 317 -2.76 -18.88 -12.07
C ALA A 317 -1.93 -17.60 -11.89
N VAL A 318 -1.68 -17.17 -10.65
CA VAL A 318 -0.88 -15.98 -10.36
C VAL A 318 0.59 -16.22 -10.67
N GLY A 319 1.11 -17.41 -10.36
CA GLY A 319 2.48 -17.81 -10.72
C GLY A 319 2.67 -17.86 -12.24
N GLY A 320 1.73 -18.47 -12.97
CA GLY A 320 1.74 -18.51 -14.44
C GLY A 320 1.66 -17.11 -15.05
N PHE A 321 0.78 -16.26 -14.55
CA PHE A 321 0.71 -14.86 -14.97
C PHE A 321 2.03 -14.11 -14.69
N GLY A 322 2.62 -14.31 -13.50
CA GLY A 322 3.92 -13.74 -13.16
C GLY A 322 5.03 -14.21 -14.10
N LEU A 323 5.08 -15.50 -14.42
CA LEU A 323 6.05 -16.07 -15.39
C LEU A 323 5.86 -15.48 -16.79
N LEU A 324 4.62 -15.32 -17.27
CA LEU A 324 4.34 -14.69 -18.55
C LEU A 324 4.80 -13.22 -18.57
N LEU A 325 4.61 -12.47 -17.47
CA LEU A 325 5.10 -11.09 -17.37
C LEU A 325 6.63 -11.03 -17.37
N VAL A 326 7.30 -11.96 -16.69
CA VAL A 326 8.77 -12.04 -16.67
C VAL A 326 9.30 -12.39 -18.06
N GLU A 327 8.70 -13.35 -18.75
CA GLU A 327 9.07 -13.71 -20.12
C GLU A 327 8.84 -12.55 -21.09
N PHE A 328 7.72 -11.86 -20.97
CA PHE A 328 7.44 -10.66 -21.76
C PHE A 328 8.48 -9.55 -21.49
N ALA A 329 8.85 -9.33 -20.22
CA ALA A 329 9.87 -8.34 -19.87
C ALA A 329 11.27 -8.74 -20.37
N HIS A 330 11.57 -10.05 -20.40
CA HIS A 330 12.82 -10.57 -20.96
C HIS A 330 12.88 -10.39 -22.48
N SER A 331 11.82 -10.77 -23.19
CA SER A 331 11.73 -10.70 -24.64
C SER A 331 11.57 -9.27 -25.17
N PHE A 332 10.82 -8.43 -24.45
CA PHE A 332 10.47 -7.07 -24.88
C PHE A 332 10.78 -6.02 -23.79
N PRO A 333 12.01 -5.93 -23.27
CA PRO A 333 12.35 -4.95 -22.23
C PRO A 333 12.16 -3.50 -22.71
N GLY A 334 12.28 -3.27 -24.02
CA GLY A 334 12.06 -1.97 -24.65
C GLY A 334 10.66 -1.39 -24.40
N ALA A 335 9.62 -2.22 -24.27
CA ALA A 335 8.26 -1.76 -24.01
C ALA A 335 8.17 -1.04 -22.65
N PHE A 336 8.79 -1.60 -21.61
CA PHE A 336 8.84 -0.99 -20.27
C PHE A 336 9.75 0.23 -20.24
N LEU A 337 10.91 0.16 -20.93
CA LEU A 337 11.86 1.26 -20.99
C LEU A 337 11.31 2.45 -21.78
N TRP A 338 10.45 2.20 -22.76
CA TRP A 338 9.76 3.27 -23.49
C TRP A 338 8.91 4.13 -22.55
N ILE A 339 8.24 3.51 -21.55
CA ILE A 339 7.47 4.24 -20.53
C ILE A 339 8.38 5.14 -19.70
N LEU A 340 9.57 4.65 -19.32
CA LEU A 340 10.54 5.41 -18.51
C LEU A 340 11.27 6.50 -19.30
N GLY A 341 11.39 6.33 -20.59
CA GLY A 341 12.04 7.27 -21.49
C GLY A 341 13.50 6.91 -21.85
N PRO A 342 14.09 7.58 -22.85
CA PRO A 342 15.37 7.22 -23.47
C PRO A 342 16.57 7.25 -22.51
N LYS A 343 16.49 8.06 -21.42
CA LYS A 343 17.55 8.15 -20.39
C LYS A 343 17.83 6.82 -19.68
N TYR A 344 16.88 5.90 -19.71
CA TYR A 344 16.91 4.61 -19.01
C TYR A 344 17.04 3.43 -19.95
N ALA A 345 17.29 3.67 -21.27
CA ALA A 345 17.35 2.63 -22.30
C ALA A 345 18.40 1.52 -22.01
N GLY A 346 19.43 1.81 -21.22
CA GLY A 346 20.46 0.84 -20.81
C GLY A 346 20.04 -0.15 -19.74
N LEU A 347 18.85 0.00 -19.10
CA LEU A 347 18.42 -0.82 -17.94
C LEU A 347 17.62 -2.06 -18.35
N ARG A 348 18.01 -2.76 -19.43
CA ARG A 348 17.26 -3.91 -19.96
C ARG A 348 17.19 -5.07 -18.98
N SER A 349 18.32 -5.44 -18.37
CA SER A 349 18.40 -6.53 -17.40
C SER A 349 17.71 -6.18 -16.07
N GLU A 350 17.77 -4.91 -15.67
CA GLU A 350 17.20 -4.41 -14.43
C GLU A 350 15.67 -4.39 -14.45
N VAL A 351 15.06 -4.12 -15.61
CA VAL A 351 13.60 -4.23 -15.80
C VAL A 351 13.12 -5.64 -15.46
N VAL A 352 13.81 -6.67 -15.95
CA VAL A 352 13.45 -8.08 -15.68
C VAL A 352 13.46 -8.35 -14.18
N LEU A 353 14.48 -7.88 -13.46
CA LEU A 353 14.57 -8.05 -12.00
C LEU A 353 13.39 -7.38 -11.25
N VAL A 354 12.98 -6.20 -11.69
CA VAL A 354 11.82 -5.51 -11.09
C VAL A 354 10.52 -6.28 -11.34
N ILE A 355 10.34 -6.81 -12.54
CA ILE A 355 9.15 -7.62 -12.87
C ILE A 355 9.16 -8.94 -12.08
N ILE A 356 10.32 -9.59 -11.91
CA ILE A 356 10.47 -10.78 -11.03
C ILE A 356 10.06 -10.40 -9.59
N SER A 357 10.59 -9.31 -9.05
CA SER A 357 10.23 -8.84 -7.71
C SER A 357 8.72 -8.59 -7.57
N GLY A 358 8.10 -7.95 -8.55
CA GLY A 358 6.67 -7.72 -8.60
C GLY A 358 5.84 -9.00 -8.67
N ALA A 359 6.25 -9.96 -9.50
CA ALA A 359 5.60 -11.26 -9.64
C ALA A 359 5.67 -12.09 -8.35
N LEU A 360 6.85 -12.15 -7.70
CA LEU A 360 7.01 -12.80 -6.39
C LEU A 360 6.15 -12.12 -5.32
N GLY A 361 6.09 -10.79 -5.34
CA GLY A 361 5.22 -10.03 -4.48
C GLY A 361 3.75 -10.38 -4.69
N LEU A 362 3.23 -10.44 -5.93
CA LEU A 362 1.84 -10.85 -6.22
C LEU A 362 1.54 -12.23 -5.63
N LEU A 363 2.44 -13.18 -5.81
CA LEU A 363 2.31 -14.52 -5.27
C LEU A 363 2.21 -14.51 -3.74
N GLY A 364 3.11 -13.77 -3.09
CA GLY A 364 3.08 -13.55 -1.63
C GLY A 364 1.78 -12.89 -1.17
N GLY A 365 1.29 -11.89 -1.89
CA GLY A 365 0.05 -11.19 -1.59
C GLY A 365 -1.17 -12.11 -1.60
N VAL A 366 -1.27 -13.03 -2.57
CA VAL A 366 -2.35 -14.04 -2.61
C VAL A 366 -2.25 -15.00 -1.43
N MET A 367 -1.03 -15.44 -1.06
CA MET A 367 -0.82 -16.31 0.11
C MET A 367 -1.22 -15.62 1.41
N VAL A 368 -0.84 -14.35 1.60
CA VAL A 368 -1.25 -13.53 2.77
C VAL A 368 -2.76 -13.44 2.87
N SER A 369 -3.42 -13.08 1.77
CA SER A 369 -4.88 -12.94 1.72
C SER A 369 -5.60 -14.25 1.98
N PHE A 370 -5.09 -15.36 1.44
CA PHE A 370 -5.62 -16.69 1.73
C PHE A 370 -5.44 -17.06 3.21
N ASN A 371 -4.24 -16.90 3.76
CA ASN A 371 -3.96 -17.22 5.17
C ASN A 371 -4.82 -16.37 6.10
N GLY A 372 -5.00 -15.07 5.80
CA GLY A 372 -5.90 -14.19 6.53
C GLY A 372 -7.36 -14.61 6.45
N ALA A 373 -7.87 -14.91 5.26
CA ALA A 373 -9.24 -15.35 5.02
C ALA A 373 -9.59 -16.66 5.77
N ARG A 374 -8.60 -17.53 5.95
CA ARG A 374 -8.76 -18.82 6.64
C ARG A 374 -8.31 -18.82 8.10
N ARG A 375 -7.94 -17.67 8.65
CA ARG A 375 -7.41 -17.52 10.02
C ARG A 375 -6.16 -18.38 10.26
N PHE A 376 -5.36 -18.65 9.22
CA PHE A 376 -4.06 -19.29 9.33
C PHE A 376 -3.04 -18.23 9.75
N VAL A 377 -3.22 -17.69 10.96
CA VAL A 377 -2.37 -16.65 11.55
C VAL A 377 -1.87 -17.15 12.88
N TYR A 378 -0.56 -17.37 12.98
CA TYR A 378 0.09 -17.93 14.15
C TYR A 378 1.08 -16.91 14.73
N TYR A 379 1.35 -16.96 16.03
CA TYR A 379 2.31 -16.02 16.65
C TYR A 379 3.71 -16.13 16.08
N TRP A 380 4.14 -17.36 15.78
CA TRP A 380 5.47 -17.63 15.27
C TRP A 380 5.71 -17.07 13.87
N ASP A 381 4.67 -16.91 13.03
CA ASP A 381 4.83 -16.44 11.65
C ASP A 381 5.31 -14.99 11.57
N ASN A 382 4.70 -14.11 12.35
CA ASN A 382 5.12 -12.73 12.45
C ASN A 382 6.52 -12.58 13.06
N MET A 383 6.79 -13.35 14.12
CA MET A 383 8.09 -13.36 14.77
C MET A 383 9.19 -13.87 13.82
N ALA A 384 8.93 -14.98 13.13
CA ALA A 384 9.86 -15.55 12.16
C ALA A 384 10.18 -14.57 11.02
N ARG A 385 9.17 -13.87 10.46
CA ARG A 385 9.39 -12.85 9.42
C ARG A 385 10.21 -11.67 9.93
N ASN A 386 9.86 -11.17 11.12
CA ASN A 386 10.54 -10.01 11.72
C ASN A 386 12.00 -10.31 12.09
N ILE A 387 12.37 -11.57 12.26
CA ILE A 387 13.75 -12.00 12.54
C ILE A 387 14.47 -12.40 11.25
N LEU A 388 13.88 -13.27 10.44
CA LEU A 388 14.56 -13.86 9.27
C LEU A 388 14.81 -12.84 8.17
N THR A 389 13.88 -11.90 7.94
CA THR A 389 14.04 -10.89 6.90
C THR A 389 15.24 -9.96 7.17
N PRO A 390 15.38 -9.33 8.35
CA PRO A 390 16.57 -8.53 8.65
C PRO A 390 17.87 -9.32 8.61
N ILE A 391 17.88 -10.57 9.06
CA ILE A 391 19.08 -11.43 8.99
C ILE A 391 19.54 -11.60 7.53
N VAL A 392 18.63 -11.98 6.65
CA VAL A 392 18.92 -12.14 5.22
C VAL A 392 19.39 -10.81 4.60
N GLN A 393 18.75 -9.70 4.97
CA GLN A 393 19.13 -8.37 4.51
C GLN A 393 20.54 -7.98 4.96
N ILE A 394 20.88 -8.20 6.24
CA ILE A 394 22.21 -7.89 6.78
C ILE A 394 23.28 -8.72 6.08
N ILE A 395 23.05 -10.03 5.91
CA ILE A 395 23.98 -10.93 5.20
C ILE A 395 24.22 -10.44 3.77
N PHE A 396 23.15 -10.03 3.08
CA PHE A 396 23.25 -9.54 1.70
C PHE A 396 24.02 -8.21 1.62
N ILE A 397 23.71 -7.26 2.53
CA ILE A 397 24.40 -5.96 2.63
C ILE A 397 25.90 -6.16 2.87
N TRP A 398 26.26 -7.15 3.69
CA TRP A 398 27.67 -7.42 4.00
C TRP A 398 28.45 -8.06 2.85
N LYS A 399 27.77 -8.91 2.03
CA LYS A 399 28.44 -9.69 0.97
C LYS A 399 28.42 -9.01 -0.41
N MET A 400 27.51 -8.09 -0.66
CA MET A 400 27.27 -7.56 -2.01
C MET A 400 27.59 -6.08 -2.10
N ASP A 401 28.16 -5.67 -3.23
CA ASP A 401 28.36 -4.24 -3.55
C ASP A 401 27.02 -3.57 -3.89
N LEU A 402 26.55 -2.70 -3.00
CA LEU A 402 25.29 -1.95 -3.13
C LEU A 402 25.43 -0.63 -3.90
N SER A 403 26.58 -0.35 -4.49
CA SER A 403 26.75 0.77 -5.42
C SER A 403 26.09 0.51 -6.78
N SER A 404 25.89 -0.78 -7.12
CA SER A 404 25.28 -1.23 -8.37
C SER A 404 23.76 -1.28 -8.29
N VAL A 405 23.08 -0.71 -9.30
CA VAL A 405 21.62 -0.78 -9.45
C VAL A 405 21.13 -2.23 -9.45
N ARG A 406 21.83 -3.12 -10.20
CA ARG A 406 21.49 -4.54 -10.28
C ARG A 406 21.49 -5.21 -8.91
N ASN A 407 22.53 -5.00 -8.10
CA ASN A 407 22.65 -5.62 -6.78
C ASN A 407 21.59 -5.10 -5.81
N VAL A 408 21.23 -3.82 -5.89
CA VAL A 408 20.15 -3.25 -5.08
C VAL A 408 18.77 -3.82 -5.46
N LEU A 409 18.53 -4.12 -6.73
CA LEU A 409 17.31 -4.81 -7.14
C LEU A 409 17.29 -6.28 -6.71
N LEU A 410 18.43 -6.99 -6.81
CA LEU A 410 18.58 -8.34 -6.27
C LEU A 410 18.36 -8.36 -4.76
N PHE A 411 18.87 -7.35 -4.03
CA PHE A 411 18.56 -7.18 -2.61
C PHE A 411 17.04 -7.11 -2.36
N GLY A 412 16.29 -6.37 -3.18
CA GLY A 412 14.82 -6.31 -3.08
C GLY A 412 14.17 -7.68 -3.25
N ILE A 413 14.60 -8.47 -4.24
CA ILE A 413 14.11 -9.84 -4.48
C ILE A 413 14.43 -10.73 -3.28
N VAL A 414 15.69 -10.78 -2.87
CA VAL A 414 16.17 -11.66 -1.77
C VAL A 414 15.50 -11.28 -0.45
N SER A 415 15.26 -9.99 -0.19
CA SER A 415 14.51 -9.51 0.98
C SER A 415 13.07 -9.98 1.04
N GLY A 416 12.45 -10.28 -0.10
CA GLY A 416 11.08 -10.79 -0.19
C GLY A 416 10.96 -12.31 0.05
N LEU A 417 12.04 -13.08 -0.20
CA LEU A 417 12.01 -14.54 -0.13
C LEU A 417 11.66 -15.10 1.26
N PRO A 418 12.17 -14.57 2.39
CA PRO A 418 11.77 -15.02 3.72
C PRO A 418 10.27 -14.93 3.96
N SER A 419 9.65 -13.82 3.54
CA SER A 419 8.20 -13.63 3.68
C SER A 419 7.42 -14.66 2.85
N LEU A 420 7.82 -14.90 1.61
CA LEU A 420 7.20 -15.88 0.74
C LEU A 420 7.31 -17.30 1.32
N LEU A 421 8.51 -17.68 1.79
CA LEU A 421 8.76 -18.97 2.43
C LEU A 421 7.88 -19.17 3.67
N ILE A 422 7.83 -18.19 4.56
CA ILE A 422 7.03 -18.28 5.79
C ILE A 422 5.54 -18.38 5.46
N HIS A 423 5.03 -17.61 4.51
CA HIS A 423 3.61 -17.72 4.11
C HIS A 423 3.29 -19.08 3.49
N THR A 424 4.24 -19.68 2.76
CA THR A 424 4.10 -21.06 2.26
C THR A 424 4.03 -22.06 3.42
N ILE A 425 4.92 -21.95 4.39
CA ILE A 425 4.94 -22.82 5.59
C ILE A 425 3.63 -22.65 6.37
N VAL A 426 3.17 -21.41 6.56
CA VAL A 426 1.88 -21.09 7.22
C VAL A 426 0.70 -21.74 6.50
N SER A 427 0.68 -21.68 5.18
CA SER A 427 -0.38 -22.31 4.38
C SER A 427 -0.36 -23.84 4.54
N VAL A 428 0.82 -24.47 4.44
CA VAL A 428 0.97 -25.92 4.61
C VAL A 428 0.57 -26.35 6.02
N TYR A 429 1.07 -25.63 7.04
CA TYR A 429 0.74 -25.88 8.44
C TYR A 429 -0.77 -25.70 8.71
N GLY A 430 -1.37 -24.65 8.15
CA GLY A 430 -2.81 -24.38 8.27
C GLY A 430 -3.69 -25.45 7.62
N PHE A 431 -3.25 -26.03 6.49
CA PHE A 431 -3.95 -27.18 5.91
C PHE A 431 -3.85 -28.44 6.76
N ALA A 432 -2.76 -28.65 7.49
CA ALA A 432 -2.55 -29.82 8.34
C ALA A 432 -3.27 -29.70 9.69
N HIS A 433 -3.23 -28.52 10.34
CA HIS A 433 -3.67 -28.32 11.73
C HIS A 433 -4.96 -27.48 11.85
N GLY A 434 -5.41 -26.86 10.75
CA GLY A 434 -6.61 -26.01 10.74
C GLY A 434 -6.38 -24.57 11.24
N PRO A 435 -7.44 -23.76 11.31
CA PRO A 435 -7.36 -22.38 11.78
C PRO A 435 -7.01 -22.31 13.27
N ARG A 436 -6.36 -21.22 13.65
CA ARG A 436 -6.09 -20.95 15.07
C ARG A 436 -7.41 -20.78 15.82
N ARG A 437 -7.60 -21.57 16.89
CA ARG A 437 -8.73 -21.39 17.81
C ARG A 437 -8.49 -20.12 18.64
N ILE A 438 -9.44 -19.20 18.60
CA ILE A 438 -9.46 -18.00 19.43
C ILE A 438 -10.40 -18.31 20.59
N ALA A 439 -9.84 -18.51 21.78
CA ALA A 439 -10.63 -18.76 22.97
C ALA A 439 -11.71 -17.66 23.14
N GLY A 440 -12.97 -18.06 23.28
CA GLY A 440 -14.12 -17.17 23.46
C GLY A 440 -14.90 -16.78 22.20
N LEU A 441 -14.32 -16.91 20.98
CA LEU A 441 -15.08 -16.66 19.73
C LEU A 441 -15.67 -17.95 19.14
N ASP A 442 -14.97 -19.07 19.32
CA ASP A 442 -15.42 -20.36 18.75
C ASP A 442 -16.63 -20.92 19.50
N ASP A 443 -16.73 -20.67 20.81
CA ASP A 443 -17.89 -21.09 21.62
C ASP A 443 -19.19 -20.38 21.25
N SER A 444 -19.14 -19.19 20.68
CA SER A 444 -20.30 -18.43 20.23
C SER A 444 -20.78 -18.83 18.84
N LEU A 445 -19.89 -19.39 18.00
CA LEU A 445 -20.22 -19.83 16.63
C LEU A 445 -20.67 -21.28 16.57
N GLU A 446 -20.33 -22.11 17.57
CA GLU A 446 -20.88 -23.46 17.72
C GLU A 446 -22.28 -23.46 18.35
N ARG A 447 -22.71 -22.33 18.95
CA ARG A 447 -24.05 -22.17 19.55
C ARG A 447 -25.04 -21.41 18.66
N ALA A 448 -24.63 -20.92 17.49
CA ALA A 448 -25.48 -20.25 16.49
C ALA A 448 -25.62 -21.11 15.22
#